data_271afd6fedfaf7f68994ac8ccfebafcb
#
_entry.id   271afd6fedfaf7f68994ac8ccfebafcb
#
_cell.length_a   1.000
_cell.length_b   1.000
_cell.length_c   1.000
_cell.angle_alpha   90.00
_cell.angle_beta   90.00
_cell.angle_gamma   90.00
#
_symmetry.space_group_name_H-M   'P 1'
#
loop_
_entity.id
_entity.type
_entity.pdbx_description
1 polymer ?
#
loop_
_entity_poly.entity_id
_entity_poly.type
_entity_poly.pdbx_seq_one_letter_code
_entity_poly.pdbx_strand_id
1 'polypeptide(L)'
;LFREATAFTSNGDAIWSGPNPFLTLNLRWRDDCDALLLCAPISQIHGRLPPGDFSISNGGKITRGGDWVYLGVQIIRLSTLNEITAKVFSLNVIWDLLMKRGTLYAAHYSGHWCDIGKPENIALGAAVLGKSDV
;
A
#
# COMPACT_ATOMS: atom_id res chain seq x y z
N LEU A 1 10.51 -4.33 17.81
CA LEU A 1 9.81 -3.64 16.75
C LEU A 1 8.32 -3.85 16.80
N PHE A 2 7.85 -5.06 16.58
CA PHE A 2 6.43 -5.36 16.65
C PHE A 2 6.12 -6.02 17.98
N ARG A 3 5.14 -5.48 18.71
CA ARG A 3 4.69 -6.06 19.98
C ARG A 3 3.79 -7.27 19.78
N GLU A 4 3.15 -7.34 18.62
CA GLU A 4 2.31 -8.44 18.21
C GLU A 4 2.77 -8.96 16.86
N ALA A 5 2.40 -10.20 16.56
CA ALA A 5 2.68 -10.78 15.26
C ALA A 5 1.97 -10.00 14.15
N THR A 6 2.69 -9.75 13.08
CA THR A 6 2.18 -9.08 11.88
C THR A 6 2.53 -9.92 10.65
N ALA A 7 1.82 -9.67 9.56
CA ALA A 7 2.08 -10.31 8.28
C ALA A 7 2.19 -9.26 7.19
N PHE A 8 3.13 -9.46 6.27
CA PHE A 8 3.20 -8.70 5.03
C PHE A 8 2.36 -9.39 3.97
N THR A 9 1.63 -8.63 3.18
CA THR A 9 1.03 -9.13 1.95
C THR A 9 1.52 -8.30 0.78
N SER A 10 1.72 -8.92 -0.37
CA SER A 10 2.17 -8.20 -1.55
C SER A 10 1.60 -8.81 -2.83
N ASN A 11 1.33 -7.93 -3.80
CA ASN A 11 1.05 -8.32 -5.17
C ASN A 11 2.38 -8.38 -5.93
N GLY A 12 2.50 -9.31 -6.89
CA GLY A 12 3.72 -9.47 -7.66
C GLY A 12 3.83 -8.61 -8.93
N ASP A 13 2.83 -7.79 -9.21
CA ASP A 13 2.65 -7.16 -10.53
C ASP A 13 3.16 -5.72 -10.57
N ALA A 14 4.32 -5.43 -9.95
CA ALA A 14 4.85 -4.08 -9.93
C ALA A 14 6.37 -4.06 -10.04
N ILE A 15 6.89 -2.96 -10.58
CA ILE A 15 8.31 -2.63 -10.57
C ILE A 15 8.52 -1.47 -9.61
N TRP A 16 9.51 -1.59 -8.76
CA TRP A 16 9.86 -0.62 -7.73
C TRP A 16 11.23 -0.01 -8.04
N SER A 17 11.35 1.29 -7.82
CA SER A 17 12.61 2.01 -7.98
C SER A 17 12.72 3.03 -6.85
N GLY A 18 13.71 2.84 -5.97
CA GLY A 18 13.88 3.68 -4.79
C GLY A 18 13.95 2.85 -3.50
N PRO A 19 13.41 3.36 -2.39
CA PRO A 19 13.46 2.66 -1.11
C PRO A 19 12.85 1.26 -1.15
N ASN A 20 13.31 0.38 -0.26
CA ASN A 20 12.71 -0.94 -0.10
C ASN A 20 11.29 -0.77 0.48
N PRO A 21 10.24 -1.25 -0.22
CA PRO A 21 8.86 -1.05 0.24
C PRO A 21 8.57 -1.71 1.60
N PHE A 22 9.15 -2.88 1.86
CA PHE A 22 8.94 -3.57 3.14
C PHE A 22 9.63 -2.83 4.29
N LEU A 23 10.80 -2.29 4.05
CA LEU A 23 11.52 -1.50 5.04
C LEU A 23 10.77 -0.21 5.35
N THR A 24 10.24 0.45 4.34
CA THR A 24 9.42 1.65 4.51
C THR A 24 8.22 1.36 5.43
N LEU A 25 7.51 0.28 5.18
CA LEU A 25 6.38 -0.12 6.03
C LEU A 25 6.83 -0.44 7.45
N ASN A 26 7.91 -1.17 7.59
CA ASN A 26 8.42 -1.57 8.89
C ASN A 26 8.79 -0.36 9.75
N LEU A 27 9.42 0.64 9.15
CA LEU A 27 9.83 1.87 9.84
C LEU A 27 8.64 2.77 10.23
N ARG A 28 7.51 2.64 9.53
CA ARG A 28 6.33 3.47 9.75
C ARG A 28 5.23 2.77 10.55
N TRP A 29 5.46 1.51 10.96
CA TRP A 29 4.46 0.77 11.73
C TRP A 29 4.08 1.49 13.02
N ARG A 30 2.80 1.43 13.36
CA ARG A 30 2.23 2.05 14.57
C ARG A 30 1.48 0.97 15.36
N ASP A 31 1.65 0.99 16.68
CA ASP A 31 0.95 0.03 17.55
C ASP A 31 -0.56 0.26 17.61
N ASP A 32 -1.03 1.44 17.22
CA ASP A 32 -2.45 1.80 17.23
C ASP A 32 -3.17 1.50 15.92
N CYS A 33 -2.51 0.90 14.93
CA CYS A 33 -3.14 0.52 13.68
C CYS A 33 -3.30 -0.99 13.56
N ASP A 34 -4.30 -1.41 12.81
CA ASP A 34 -4.52 -2.81 12.44
C ASP A 34 -3.88 -3.15 11.10
N ALA A 35 -3.78 -2.19 10.21
CA ALA A 35 -3.09 -2.36 8.94
C ALA A 35 -2.44 -1.05 8.49
N LEU A 36 -1.29 -1.17 7.84
CA LEU A 36 -0.53 -0.07 7.27
C LEU A 36 -0.30 -0.39 5.78
N LEU A 37 -0.89 0.41 4.91
CA LEU A 37 -0.82 0.24 3.47
C LEU A 37 0.25 1.17 2.88
N LEU A 38 1.07 0.63 1.99
CA LEU A 38 2.01 1.45 1.25
C LEU A 38 1.27 2.14 0.11
N CYS A 39 1.32 3.48 0.11
CA CYS A 39 0.56 4.31 -0.83
C CYS A 39 1.42 5.43 -1.37
N ALA A 40 1.02 5.96 -2.54
CA ALA A 40 1.61 7.16 -3.10
C ALA A 40 0.54 7.96 -3.84
N PRO A 41 0.73 9.30 -3.97
CA PRO A 41 -0.17 10.10 -4.81
C PRO A 41 -0.15 9.61 -6.24
N ILE A 42 -1.27 9.67 -6.94
CA ILE A 42 -1.37 9.18 -8.30
C ILE A 42 -0.38 9.86 -9.24
N SER A 43 0.03 11.10 -8.94
CA SER A 43 1.05 11.82 -9.70
C SER A 43 2.42 11.16 -9.67
N GLN A 44 2.70 10.29 -8.68
CA GLN A 44 3.96 9.54 -8.57
C GLN A 44 3.89 8.15 -9.22
N ILE A 45 2.72 7.77 -9.72
CA ILE A 45 2.47 6.41 -10.20
C ILE A 45 2.62 6.37 -11.72
N HIS A 46 3.30 5.33 -12.21
CA HIS A 46 3.47 5.06 -13.63
C HIS A 46 2.53 3.94 -14.05
N GLY A 47 1.88 4.12 -15.19
CA GLY A 47 1.01 3.10 -15.77
C GLY A 47 -0.41 3.05 -15.22
N ARG A 48 -0.81 4.06 -14.46
CA ARG A 48 -2.17 4.16 -13.93
C ARG A 48 -2.79 5.53 -14.20
N LEU A 49 -4.05 5.52 -14.62
CA LEU A 49 -4.85 6.73 -14.84
C LEU A 49 -5.71 7.03 -13.61
N PRO A 50 -6.05 8.32 -13.36
CA PRO A 50 -7.02 8.68 -12.31
C PRO A 50 -8.37 7.99 -12.51
N PRO A 51 -9.15 7.80 -11.44
CA PRO A 51 -8.90 8.25 -10.07
C PRO A 51 -7.97 7.31 -9.29
N GLY A 52 -7.51 7.75 -8.10
CA GLY A 52 -6.82 6.90 -7.15
C GLY A 52 -7.80 6.03 -6.34
N ASP A 53 -7.30 5.41 -5.28
CA ASP A 53 -8.09 4.52 -4.42
C ASP A 53 -8.57 5.20 -3.14
N PHE A 54 -7.76 6.10 -2.59
CA PHE A 54 -7.90 6.58 -1.21
C PHE A 54 -7.62 8.06 -1.06
N SER A 55 -8.16 8.61 0.02
CA SER A 55 -7.72 9.88 0.60
C SER A 55 -6.99 9.59 1.91
N ILE A 56 -5.99 10.40 2.23
CA ILE A 56 -5.16 10.21 3.42
C ILE A 56 -5.15 11.51 4.22
N SER A 57 -5.53 11.42 5.50
CA SER A 57 -5.51 12.56 6.42
C SER A 57 -4.08 12.92 6.84
N ASN A 58 -3.91 14.07 7.48
CA ASN A 58 -2.61 14.48 8.02
C ASN A 58 -2.02 13.48 9.01
N GLY A 59 -2.86 12.75 9.72
CA GLY A 59 -2.42 11.70 10.64
C GLY A 59 -2.16 10.35 9.97
N GLY A 60 -2.37 10.24 8.67
CA GLY A 60 -2.16 9.01 7.92
C GLY A 60 -3.35 8.08 7.82
N LYS A 61 -4.50 8.45 8.37
CA LYS A 61 -5.72 7.63 8.26
C LYS A 61 -6.26 7.61 6.85
N ILE A 62 -6.70 6.44 6.43
CA ILE A 62 -7.22 6.18 5.08
C ILE A 62 -8.73 6.26 5.06
N THR A 63 -9.28 6.90 4.02
CA THR A 63 -10.69 6.85 3.66
C THR A 63 -10.82 6.59 2.16
N ARG A 64 -12.00 6.13 1.72
CA ARG A 64 -12.25 5.82 0.31
C ARG A 64 -12.34 7.09 -0.53
N GLY A 65 -11.89 6.95 -1.77
CA GLY A 65 -12.01 8.00 -2.79
C GLY A 65 -10.98 9.11 -2.63
N GLY A 66 -10.17 9.34 -3.63
CA GLY A 66 -9.17 10.38 -3.62
C GLY A 66 -8.04 10.10 -4.59
N ASP A 67 -6.90 10.74 -4.37
CA ASP A 67 -5.78 10.75 -5.32
C ASP A 67 -4.60 9.86 -4.91
N TRP A 68 -4.77 9.05 -3.88
CA TRP A 68 -3.73 8.12 -3.43
C TRP A 68 -4.00 6.71 -3.92
N VAL A 69 -2.95 5.98 -4.22
CA VAL A 69 -2.99 4.63 -4.79
C VAL A 69 -2.33 3.66 -3.83
N TYR A 70 -2.99 2.52 -3.58
CA TYR A 70 -2.40 1.40 -2.89
C TYR A 70 -1.39 0.69 -3.83
N LEU A 71 -0.18 0.49 -3.34
CA LEU A 71 0.92 -0.02 -4.17
C LEU A 71 1.11 -1.54 -4.09
N GLY A 72 0.15 -2.24 -3.50
CA GLY A 72 0.18 -3.71 -3.51
C GLY A 72 0.94 -4.34 -2.34
N VAL A 73 1.44 -3.55 -1.39
CA VAL A 73 2.16 -4.06 -0.22
C VAL A 73 1.59 -3.46 1.05
N GLN A 74 1.36 -4.27 2.05
CA GLN A 74 0.87 -3.82 3.36
C GLN A 74 1.43 -4.67 4.50
N ILE A 75 1.41 -4.12 5.71
CA ILE A 75 1.53 -4.88 6.95
C ILE A 75 0.14 -4.93 7.58
N ILE A 76 -0.26 -6.10 8.04
CA ILE A 76 -1.51 -6.28 8.78
C ILE A 76 -1.24 -7.02 10.09
N ARG A 77 -1.91 -6.59 11.15
CA ARG A 77 -1.83 -7.25 12.45
C ARG A 77 -2.44 -8.66 12.33
N LEU A 78 -1.71 -9.68 12.75
CA LEU A 78 -2.10 -11.06 12.52
C LEU A 78 -3.41 -11.42 13.25
N SER A 79 -3.59 -10.93 14.47
CA SER A 79 -4.84 -11.13 15.20
C SER A 79 -6.05 -10.55 14.49
N THR A 80 -5.89 -9.36 13.90
CA THR A 80 -6.93 -8.71 13.08
C THR A 80 -7.22 -9.53 11.83
N LEU A 81 -6.18 -9.99 11.15
CA LEU A 81 -6.33 -10.81 9.95
C LEU A 81 -7.10 -12.10 10.27
N ASN A 82 -6.74 -12.80 11.34
CA ASN A 82 -7.40 -14.04 11.75
C ASN A 82 -8.86 -13.81 12.14
N GLU A 83 -9.14 -12.71 12.83
CA GLU A 83 -10.49 -12.35 13.24
C GLU A 83 -11.39 -12.10 12.02
N ILE A 84 -10.90 -11.34 11.04
CA ILE A 84 -11.71 -10.87 9.93
C ILE A 84 -11.78 -11.92 8.82
N THR A 85 -10.68 -12.59 8.47
CA THR A 85 -10.67 -13.57 7.37
C THR A 85 -11.49 -14.80 7.63
N ALA A 86 -11.82 -15.09 8.89
CA ALA A 86 -12.80 -16.12 9.22
C ALA A 86 -14.20 -15.81 8.67
N LYS A 87 -14.49 -14.55 8.34
CA LYS A 87 -15.80 -14.05 7.91
C LYS A 87 -15.83 -13.48 6.51
N VAL A 88 -14.69 -12.97 6.00
CA VAL A 88 -14.61 -12.29 4.71
C VAL A 88 -13.31 -12.66 3.99
N PHE A 89 -13.32 -12.64 2.66
CA PHE A 89 -12.17 -13.01 1.83
C PHE A 89 -11.60 -11.86 1.00
N SER A 90 -12.29 -10.72 0.93
CA SER A 90 -11.87 -9.58 0.12
C SER A 90 -11.06 -8.59 0.96
N LEU A 91 -9.88 -8.18 0.46
CA LEU A 91 -9.10 -7.11 1.08
C LEU A 91 -9.90 -5.80 1.17
N ASN A 92 -10.71 -5.50 0.15
CA ASN A 92 -11.55 -4.31 0.17
C ASN A 92 -12.52 -4.30 1.33
N VAL A 93 -13.14 -5.43 1.64
CA VAL A 93 -14.05 -5.56 2.77
C VAL A 93 -13.31 -5.41 4.10
N ILE A 94 -12.13 -6.01 4.20
CA ILE A 94 -11.27 -5.87 5.38
C ILE A 94 -10.92 -4.40 5.60
N TRP A 95 -10.48 -3.72 4.56
CA TRP A 95 -10.14 -2.29 4.64
C TRP A 95 -11.33 -1.43 5.04
N ASP A 96 -12.53 -1.70 4.51
CA ASP A 96 -13.74 -0.97 4.89
C ASP A 96 -14.03 -1.12 6.38
N LEU A 97 -13.87 -2.31 6.93
CA LEU A 97 -14.04 -2.55 8.37
C LEU A 97 -13.01 -1.78 9.21
N LEU A 98 -11.74 -1.78 8.77
CA LEU A 98 -10.68 -1.06 9.49
C LEU A 98 -10.83 0.45 9.37
N MET A 99 -11.36 0.96 8.25
CA MET A 99 -11.69 2.37 8.12
C MET A 99 -12.75 2.79 9.14
N LYS A 100 -13.78 1.97 9.35
CA LYS A 100 -14.82 2.22 10.36
C LYS A 100 -14.24 2.23 11.76
N ARG A 101 -13.24 1.40 12.03
CA ARG A 101 -12.56 1.37 13.33
C ARG A 101 -11.58 2.52 13.49
N GLY A 102 -11.21 3.21 12.40
CA GLY A 102 -10.18 4.25 12.41
C GLY A 102 -8.77 3.70 12.60
N THR A 103 -8.51 2.46 12.17
CA THR A 103 -7.24 1.77 12.37
C THR A 103 -6.54 1.39 11.08
N LEU A 104 -7.00 1.91 9.93
CA LEU A 104 -6.33 1.73 8.64
C LEU A 104 -5.50 2.97 8.34
N TYR A 105 -4.19 2.79 8.21
CA TYR A 105 -3.23 3.87 7.97
C TYR A 105 -2.43 3.65 6.72
N ALA A 106 -1.85 4.72 6.19
CA ALA A 106 -0.98 4.69 5.03
C ALA A 106 0.44 5.13 5.38
N ALA A 107 1.40 4.49 4.73
CA ALA A 107 2.78 4.95 4.67
C ALA A 107 3.05 5.44 3.25
N HIS A 108 3.64 6.63 3.11
CA HIS A 108 3.97 7.19 1.80
C HIS A 108 5.24 6.56 1.25
N TYR A 109 5.14 5.98 0.07
CA TYR A 109 6.32 5.49 -0.66
C TYR A 109 6.92 6.63 -1.47
N SER A 110 8.19 6.94 -1.23
CA SER A 110 8.87 8.07 -1.86
C SER A 110 9.60 7.73 -3.17
N GLY A 111 9.62 6.46 -3.56
CA GLY A 111 10.27 6.03 -4.81
C GLY A 111 9.34 6.06 -6.01
N HIS A 112 9.76 5.39 -7.07
CA HIS A 112 8.96 5.19 -8.28
C HIS A 112 8.31 3.81 -8.26
N TRP A 113 7.11 3.73 -8.79
CA TRP A 113 6.34 2.49 -8.86
C TRP A 113 5.61 2.42 -10.20
N CYS A 114 5.57 1.23 -10.77
CA CYS A 114 4.89 0.98 -12.04
C CYS A 114 4.13 -0.34 -11.97
N ASP A 115 2.86 -0.29 -12.35
CA ASP A 115 2.04 -1.49 -12.54
C ASP A 115 2.42 -2.16 -13.86
N ILE A 116 2.96 -3.37 -13.79
CA ILE A 116 3.32 -4.17 -14.97
C ILE A 116 2.36 -5.33 -15.23
N GLY A 117 1.25 -5.39 -14.49
CA GLY A 117 0.18 -6.36 -14.76
C GLY A 117 -0.47 -6.16 -16.13
N LYS A 118 -0.27 -5.00 -16.74
CA LYS A 118 -0.71 -4.70 -18.11
C LYS A 118 0.48 -4.76 -19.06
N PRO A 119 0.40 -5.53 -20.18
CA PRO A 119 1.53 -5.66 -21.12
C PRO A 119 2.06 -4.32 -21.64
N GLU A 120 1.21 -3.33 -21.86
CA GLU A 120 1.60 -2.01 -22.34
C GLU A 120 2.49 -1.24 -21.37
N ASN A 121 2.54 -1.65 -20.10
CA ASN A 121 3.33 -0.98 -19.07
C ASN A 121 4.74 -1.55 -18.90
N ILE A 122 5.11 -2.61 -19.61
CA ILE A 122 6.42 -3.25 -19.44
C ILE A 122 7.55 -2.30 -19.81
N ALA A 123 7.44 -1.60 -20.95
CA ALA A 123 8.45 -0.62 -21.37
C ALA A 123 8.51 0.55 -20.39
N LEU A 124 7.37 0.97 -19.85
CA LEU A 124 7.28 2.02 -18.85
C LEU A 124 7.98 1.60 -17.55
N GLY A 125 7.82 0.34 -17.14
CA GLY A 125 8.51 -0.23 -16.00
C GLY A 125 10.03 -0.20 -16.14
N ALA A 126 10.53 -0.50 -17.34
CA ALA A 126 11.97 -0.41 -17.62
C ALA A 126 12.48 1.03 -17.48
N ALA A 127 11.68 2.01 -17.92
CA ALA A 127 12.02 3.43 -17.75
C ALA A 127 12.05 3.84 -16.27
N VAL A 128 11.14 3.30 -15.46
CA VAL A 128 11.13 3.54 -14.00
C VAL A 128 12.39 3.01 -13.35
N LEU A 129 12.83 1.80 -13.71
CA LEU A 129 14.09 1.23 -13.20
C LEU A 129 15.29 2.09 -13.58
N GLY A 130 15.31 2.65 -14.79
CA GLY A 130 16.38 3.55 -15.21
C GLY A 130 16.51 4.80 -14.35
N LYS A 131 15.44 5.26 -13.72
CA LYS A 131 15.47 6.43 -12.82
C LYS A 131 16.15 6.15 -11.49
N SER A 132 16.24 4.88 -11.07
CA SER A 132 16.85 4.51 -9.79
C SER A 132 18.38 4.66 -9.79
N ASP A 133 19.00 4.77 -10.94
CA ASP A 133 20.43 4.87 -11.09
C ASP A 133 20.99 6.29 -10.91
N VAL A 134 20.13 7.21 -10.62
CA VAL A 134 20.52 8.63 -10.48
C VAL A 134 20.98 8.97 -9.07
#